data_aeeaab8c4d2b5fdf46aad91eccfba651
#
_entry.id   aeeaab8c4d2b5fdf46aad91eccfba651
#
_cell.length_a   1.000
_cell.length_b   1.000
_cell.length_c   1.000
_cell.angle_alpha   90.00
_cell.angle_beta   90.00
_cell.angle_gamma   90.00
#
_symmetry.space_group_name_H-M   'P 1'
#
loop_
_entity.id
_entity.type
_entity.pdbx_description
1 polymer ?
#
loop_
_entity_poly.entity_id
_entity_poly.type
_entity_poly.pdbx_seq_one_letter_code
_entity_poly.pdbx_strand_id
1 'polypeptide(L)'
;MRNWLFALSMVVAVQNTGGQLTFTAPPSWQSRPAASSMRVAEFVIPRAAGDPEDAELIVYYFGAQGGGGAQANIDRWIGQMQRPGGGSAKDDAKTGNRTVNGLNVSSVDISGTYVAEVRPGASEHFNKPDFRLLAAVVDTPRGPYYVKMTGPSRTVAAARPAYEAFLGSLTYQK
;
A
#
# COMPACT_ATOMS: atom_id res chain seq x y z
N MET A 1 20.97 -22.37 -28.05
CA MET A 1 19.66 -22.66 -27.41
C MET A 1 19.35 -21.51 -26.45
N ARG A 2 18.42 -20.62 -26.79
CA ARG A 2 18.03 -19.46 -25.96
C ARG A 2 16.87 -19.89 -25.06
N ASN A 3 17.14 -20.09 -23.77
CA ASN A 3 16.09 -20.33 -22.79
C ASN A 3 15.33 -19.02 -22.54
N TRP A 4 14.12 -18.94 -23.05
CA TRP A 4 13.15 -17.92 -22.67
C TRP A 4 12.53 -18.33 -21.34
N LEU A 5 13.01 -17.73 -20.24
CA LEU A 5 12.31 -17.81 -18.96
C LEU A 5 11.07 -16.89 -19.06
N PHE A 6 9.90 -17.49 -19.32
CA PHE A 6 8.64 -16.81 -19.15
C PHE A 6 8.45 -16.53 -17.65
N ALA A 7 8.60 -15.27 -17.25
CA ALA A 7 8.18 -14.85 -15.93
C ALA A 7 6.66 -15.01 -15.85
N LEU A 8 6.20 -16.00 -15.12
CA LEU A 8 4.78 -16.22 -14.85
C LEU A 8 4.30 -15.09 -13.92
N SER A 9 3.67 -14.07 -14.50
CA SER A 9 3.03 -13.01 -13.72
C SER A 9 1.85 -13.61 -12.95
N MET A 10 1.99 -13.69 -11.63
CA MET A 10 0.92 -14.22 -10.77
C MET A 10 -0.20 -13.18 -10.68
N VAL A 11 -1.31 -13.41 -11.36
CA VAL A 11 -2.53 -12.62 -11.19
C VAL A 11 -3.21 -13.12 -9.92
N VAL A 12 -3.17 -12.31 -8.86
CA VAL A 12 -3.92 -12.61 -7.64
C VAL A 12 -5.31 -12.01 -7.77
N ALA A 13 -6.27 -12.88 -8.06
CA ALA A 13 -7.69 -12.52 -8.06
C ALA A 13 -8.24 -12.70 -6.65
N VAL A 14 -8.70 -11.63 -6.03
CA VAL A 14 -9.34 -11.66 -4.71
C VAL A 14 -10.85 -11.77 -4.89
N GLN A 15 -11.44 -12.89 -4.46
CA GLN A 15 -12.88 -13.12 -4.60
C GLN A 15 -13.67 -12.43 -3.50
N ASN A 16 -14.44 -11.40 -3.87
CA ASN A 16 -15.48 -10.80 -3.04
C ASN A 16 -16.81 -10.86 -3.78
N THR A 17 -17.87 -11.29 -3.10
CA THR A 17 -19.21 -11.41 -3.67
C THR A 17 -19.76 -10.03 -4.06
N GLY A 18 -19.62 -9.64 -5.32
CA GLY A 18 -20.27 -8.42 -5.82
C GLY A 18 -19.43 -7.42 -6.59
N GLY A 19 -18.31 -7.84 -7.14
CA GLY A 19 -17.36 -7.01 -7.91
C GLY A 19 -15.97 -7.11 -7.29
N GLN A 20 -14.95 -7.14 -8.14
CA GLN A 20 -13.61 -7.52 -7.73
C GLN A 20 -12.58 -6.53 -8.24
N LEU A 21 -11.78 -5.98 -7.33
CA LEU A 21 -10.54 -5.31 -7.71
C LEU A 21 -9.50 -6.39 -8.05
N THR A 22 -8.97 -6.33 -9.26
CA THR A 22 -7.90 -7.21 -9.72
C THR A 22 -6.63 -6.40 -9.97
N PHE A 23 -5.48 -7.03 -9.80
CA PHE A 23 -4.16 -6.42 -9.97
C PHE A 23 -3.11 -7.47 -10.31
N THR A 24 -1.99 -7.03 -10.84
CA THR A 24 -0.81 -7.87 -11.09
C THR A 24 0.26 -7.53 -10.07
N ALA A 25 0.59 -8.50 -9.21
CA ALA A 25 1.67 -8.34 -8.26
C ALA A 25 3.03 -8.47 -8.96
N PRO A 26 4.01 -7.59 -8.65
CA PRO A 26 5.37 -7.74 -9.12
C PRO A 26 5.98 -9.09 -8.71
N PRO A 27 6.73 -9.78 -9.58
CA PRO A 27 7.26 -11.12 -9.29
C PRO A 27 8.29 -11.14 -8.16
N SER A 28 8.88 -10.00 -7.83
CA SER A 28 9.81 -9.84 -6.71
C SER A 28 9.13 -9.74 -5.34
N TRP A 29 7.82 -9.54 -5.30
CA TRP A 29 7.07 -9.47 -4.04
C TRP A 29 6.62 -10.85 -3.60
N GLN A 30 6.74 -11.12 -2.30
CA GLN A 30 6.36 -12.40 -1.72
C GLN A 30 4.95 -12.29 -1.13
N SER A 31 4.00 -13.02 -1.70
CA SER A 31 2.63 -13.07 -1.16
C SER A 31 2.60 -13.80 0.18
N ARG A 32 1.80 -13.28 1.11
CA ARG A 32 1.49 -13.91 2.41
C ARG A 32 0.00 -14.17 2.55
N PRO A 33 -0.41 -15.18 3.34
CA PRO A 33 -1.80 -15.32 3.75
C PRO A 33 -2.29 -14.04 4.46
N ALA A 34 -3.51 -13.60 4.12
CA ALA A 34 -4.10 -12.41 4.74
C ALA A 34 -4.34 -12.65 6.24
N ALA A 35 -3.83 -11.75 7.09
CA ALA A 35 -3.95 -11.86 8.54
C ALA A 35 -5.36 -11.58 9.09
N SER A 36 -6.26 -11.05 8.26
CA SER A 36 -7.67 -10.80 8.61
C SER A 36 -8.56 -10.76 7.37
N SER A 37 -9.87 -10.89 7.56
CA SER A 37 -10.85 -10.79 6.47
C SER A 37 -10.92 -9.42 5.80
N MET A 38 -10.41 -8.37 6.43
CA MET A 38 -10.33 -7.02 5.88
C MET A 38 -9.11 -6.82 4.98
N ARG A 39 -8.12 -7.72 5.04
CA ARG A 39 -6.93 -7.68 4.19
C ARG A 39 -7.13 -8.62 3.02
N VAL A 40 -7.34 -8.06 1.85
CA VAL A 40 -7.59 -8.85 0.63
C VAL A 40 -6.32 -9.36 -0.04
N ALA A 41 -5.17 -8.73 0.25
CA ALA A 41 -3.85 -9.22 -0.15
C ALA A 41 -2.77 -8.63 0.76
N GLU A 42 -1.70 -9.39 0.96
CA GLU A 42 -0.51 -8.99 1.69
C GLU A 42 0.75 -9.44 0.95
N PHE A 43 1.73 -8.55 0.87
CA PHE A 43 3.02 -8.81 0.25
C PHE A 43 4.16 -8.35 1.13
N VAL A 44 5.22 -9.16 1.16
CA VAL A 44 6.53 -8.75 1.67
C VAL A 44 7.38 -8.28 0.50
N ILE A 45 7.99 -7.13 0.67
CA ILE A 45 8.95 -6.57 -0.27
C ILE A 45 10.34 -6.73 0.36
N PRO A 46 11.21 -7.58 -0.21
CA PRO A 46 12.55 -7.80 0.33
C PRO A 46 13.32 -6.50 0.52
N ARG A 47 13.95 -6.37 1.67
CA ARG A 47 14.72 -5.17 2.04
C ARG A 47 15.90 -4.91 1.12
N ALA A 48 16.17 -3.64 0.90
CA ALA A 48 17.42 -3.20 0.28
C ALA A 48 18.61 -3.49 1.22
N ALA A 49 19.78 -3.68 0.64
CA ALA A 49 20.99 -3.96 1.42
C ALA A 49 21.25 -2.84 2.45
N GLY A 50 21.43 -3.23 3.71
CA GLY A 50 21.67 -2.34 4.84
C GLY A 50 20.40 -1.83 5.54
N ASP A 51 19.21 -2.12 5.04
CA ASP A 51 17.97 -1.81 5.75
C ASP A 51 17.68 -2.88 6.83
N PRO A 52 17.07 -2.50 7.96
CA PRO A 52 16.89 -3.40 9.12
C PRO A 52 15.81 -4.46 8.89
N GLU A 53 14.81 -4.20 8.06
CA GLU A 53 13.65 -5.06 7.84
C GLU A 53 13.09 -4.93 6.43
N ASP A 54 12.26 -5.89 6.04
CA ASP A 54 11.52 -5.87 4.79
C ASP A 54 10.42 -4.80 4.83
N ALA A 55 9.98 -4.30 3.67
CA ALA A 55 8.76 -3.53 3.58
C ALA A 55 7.55 -4.46 3.39
N GLU A 56 6.37 -3.95 3.68
CA GLU A 56 5.10 -4.65 3.43
C GLU A 56 4.17 -3.81 2.56
N LEU A 57 3.36 -4.48 1.75
CA LEU A 57 2.21 -3.88 1.08
C LEU A 57 0.97 -4.66 1.45
N ILE A 58 -0.06 -3.94 1.86
CA ILE A 58 -1.35 -4.52 2.21
C ILE A 58 -2.43 -3.84 1.39
N VAL A 59 -3.34 -4.65 0.84
CA VAL A 59 -4.57 -4.19 0.20
C VAL A 59 -5.72 -4.49 1.15
N TYR A 60 -6.49 -3.45 1.52
CA TYR A 60 -7.65 -3.58 2.40
C TYR A 60 -8.94 -3.33 1.65
N TYR A 61 -10.00 -3.97 2.13
CA TYR A 61 -11.38 -3.69 1.77
C TYR A 61 -12.28 -3.84 3.00
N PHE A 62 -13.02 -2.81 3.34
CA PHE A 62 -13.88 -2.76 4.52
C PHE A 62 -15.39 -2.83 4.17
N GLY A 63 -15.70 -3.26 2.95
CA GLY A 63 -17.08 -3.27 2.45
C GLY A 63 -17.49 -1.93 1.82
N ALA A 64 -18.68 -1.89 1.24
CA ALA A 64 -19.17 -0.76 0.45
C ALA A 64 -19.28 0.56 1.24
N GLN A 65 -19.52 0.49 2.53
CA GLN A 65 -19.70 1.66 3.42
C GLN A 65 -18.56 1.81 4.44
N GLY A 66 -17.55 0.92 4.37
CA GLY A 66 -16.48 0.89 5.35
C GLY A 66 -15.25 1.72 4.95
N GLY A 67 -14.37 1.94 5.92
CA GLY A 67 -13.04 2.52 5.70
C GLY A 67 -12.95 4.03 5.56
N GLY A 68 -14.04 4.72 5.30
CA GLY A 68 -14.07 6.19 5.14
C GLY A 68 -13.57 6.69 3.79
N GLY A 69 -13.74 7.99 3.52
CA GLY A 69 -13.37 8.62 2.25
C GLY A 69 -11.86 8.78 2.05
N ALA A 70 -11.46 9.09 0.83
CA ALA A 70 -10.06 9.20 0.42
C ALA A 70 -9.28 10.21 1.27
N GLN A 71 -9.80 11.43 1.44
CA GLN A 71 -9.09 12.48 2.19
C GLN A 71 -8.86 12.09 3.66
N ALA A 72 -9.87 11.54 4.33
CA ALA A 72 -9.76 11.11 5.73
C ALA A 72 -8.69 10.03 5.92
N ASN A 73 -8.55 9.12 4.93
CA ASN A 73 -7.51 8.09 4.97
C ASN A 73 -6.12 8.67 4.71
N ILE A 74 -5.98 9.59 3.75
CA ILE A 74 -4.73 10.31 3.48
C ILE A 74 -4.28 11.06 4.74
N ASP A 75 -5.17 11.82 5.38
CA ASP A 75 -4.86 12.57 6.59
C ASP A 75 -4.44 11.63 7.74
N ARG A 76 -5.11 10.49 7.90
CA ARG A 76 -4.74 9.46 8.87
C ARG A 76 -3.35 8.87 8.61
N TRP A 77 -3.02 8.57 7.35
CA TRP A 77 -1.71 8.05 6.99
C TRP A 77 -0.59 9.08 7.18
N ILE A 78 -0.85 10.35 6.86
CA ILE A 78 0.07 11.45 7.19
C ILE A 78 0.31 11.52 8.70
N GLY A 79 -0.73 11.38 9.51
CA GLY A 79 -0.63 11.35 10.98
C GLY A 79 0.17 10.16 11.55
N GLN A 80 0.40 9.11 10.75
CA GLN A 80 1.26 7.99 11.12
C GLN A 80 2.76 8.25 10.89
N MET A 81 3.11 9.44 10.38
CA MET A 81 4.49 9.83 10.08
C MET A 81 4.84 11.12 10.81
N GLN A 82 6.04 11.19 11.35
CA GLN A 82 6.61 12.37 11.98
C GLN A 82 7.92 12.76 11.31
N ARG A 83 8.26 14.04 11.37
CA ARG A 83 9.60 14.51 10.97
C ARG A 83 10.68 13.90 11.87
N PRO A 84 11.91 13.72 11.37
CA PRO A 84 13.05 13.44 12.25
C PRO A 84 13.12 14.47 13.38
N GLY A 85 13.19 13.99 14.62
CA GLY A 85 13.14 14.87 15.80
C GLY A 85 11.74 15.22 16.31
N GLY A 86 10.69 14.71 15.67
CA GLY A 86 9.30 14.89 16.08
C GLY A 86 8.56 16.01 15.32
N GLY A 87 7.26 16.09 15.56
CA GLY A 87 6.38 17.03 14.87
C GLY A 87 5.75 16.49 13.59
N SER A 88 4.78 17.24 13.08
CA SER A 88 3.99 16.85 11.90
C SER A 88 4.83 16.79 10.63
N ALA A 89 4.69 15.74 9.87
CA ALA A 89 5.26 15.60 8.53
C ALA A 89 4.28 16.02 7.41
N LYS A 90 3.18 16.69 7.75
CA LYS A 90 2.10 17.04 6.80
C LYS A 90 2.61 17.85 5.60
N ASP A 91 3.50 18.82 5.83
CA ASP A 91 4.01 19.67 4.76
C ASP A 91 5.00 18.95 3.83
N ASP A 92 5.51 17.79 4.26
CA ASP A 92 6.43 16.96 3.48
C ASP A 92 5.68 15.90 2.67
N ALA A 93 4.37 15.73 2.93
CA ALA A 93 3.54 14.77 2.23
C ALA A 93 3.28 15.21 0.79
N LYS A 94 3.52 14.29 -0.15
CA LYS A 94 3.17 14.46 -1.57
C LYS A 94 1.88 13.73 -1.84
N THR A 95 0.82 14.46 -2.13
CA THR A 95 -0.48 13.89 -2.47
C THR A 95 -0.76 14.04 -3.96
N GLY A 96 -1.58 13.16 -4.52
CA GLY A 96 -1.96 13.20 -5.92
C GLY A 96 -3.25 12.45 -6.19
N ASN A 97 -3.89 12.83 -7.29
CA ASN A 97 -5.08 12.14 -7.81
C ASN A 97 -4.85 11.78 -9.27
N ARG A 98 -5.25 10.58 -9.66
CA ARG A 98 -5.19 10.12 -11.05
C ARG A 98 -6.30 9.12 -11.34
N THR A 99 -6.56 8.90 -12.63
CA THR A 99 -7.44 7.83 -13.08
C THR A 99 -6.61 6.66 -13.59
N VAL A 100 -6.92 5.45 -13.15
CA VAL A 100 -6.29 4.20 -13.58
C VAL A 100 -7.39 3.25 -14.05
N ASN A 101 -7.41 2.91 -15.34
CA ASN A 101 -8.40 2.02 -15.94
C ASN A 101 -9.85 2.35 -15.56
N GLY A 102 -10.17 3.67 -15.51
CA GLY A 102 -11.50 4.17 -15.12
C GLY A 102 -11.75 4.29 -13.61
N LEU A 103 -10.79 3.92 -12.76
CA LEU A 103 -10.87 4.06 -11.30
C LEU A 103 -10.17 5.35 -10.84
N ASN A 104 -10.81 6.10 -9.95
CA ASN A 104 -10.15 7.23 -9.29
C ASN A 104 -9.19 6.70 -8.21
N VAL A 105 -7.97 7.19 -8.23
CA VAL A 105 -6.91 6.80 -7.28
C VAL A 105 -6.35 8.06 -6.63
N SER A 106 -6.59 8.21 -5.33
CA SER A 106 -6.03 9.26 -4.49
C SER A 106 -4.85 8.72 -3.72
N SER A 107 -3.69 9.36 -3.75
CA SER A 107 -2.45 8.81 -3.22
C SER A 107 -1.70 9.76 -2.32
N VAL A 108 -0.85 9.18 -1.46
CA VAL A 108 0.12 9.91 -0.62
C VAL A 108 1.46 9.18 -0.62
N ASP A 109 2.52 9.98 -0.61
CA ASP A 109 3.92 9.57 -0.48
C ASP A 109 4.57 10.45 0.60
N ILE A 110 5.04 9.84 1.67
CA ILE A 110 5.58 10.55 2.82
C ILE A 110 6.70 9.74 3.49
N SER A 111 7.77 10.42 3.87
CA SER A 111 8.91 9.84 4.58
C SER A 111 9.06 10.47 5.97
N GLY A 112 9.65 9.72 6.90
CA GLY A 112 9.89 10.21 8.26
C GLY A 112 10.05 9.07 9.27
N THR A 113 9.70 9.33 10.52
CA THR A 113 9.58 8.32 11.57
C THR A 113 8.16 7.77 11.56
N TYR A 114 8.02 6.45 11.38
CA TYR A 114 6.72 5.77 11.43
C TYR A 114 6.28 5.57 12.86
N VAL A 115 5.12 6.14 13.21
CA VAL A 115 4.59 6.21 14.59
C VAL A 115 3.14 5.69 14.70
N ALA A 116 2.69 4.86 13.77
CA ALA A 116 1.37 4.24 13.87
C ALA A 116 1.22 3.40 15.14
N GLU A 117 0.00 3.20 15.59
CA GLU A 117 -0.32 2.22 16.62
C GLU A 117 0.18 0.82 16.21
N VAL A 118 0.78 0.06 17.14
CA VAL A 118 1.26 -1.31 16.86
C VAL A 118 0.12 -2.26 16.48
N ARG A 119 -1.10 -1.94 16.92
CA ARG A 119 -2.38 -2.55 16.52
C ARG A 119 -3.50 -1.53 16.77
N PRO A 120 -4.62 -1.61 16.07
CA PRO A 120 -5.73 -0.69 16.24
C PRO A 120 -6.18 -0.59 17.71
N GLY A 121 -6.24 0.65 18.25
CA GLY A 121 -6.63 0.95 19.61
C GLY A 121 -5.55 0.69 20.68
N ALA A 122 -4.32 0.36 20.28
CA ALA A 122 -3.20 0.22 21.23
C ALA A 122 -2.68 1.59 21.67
N SER A 123 -2.32 1.70 22.94
CA SER A 123 -1.57 2.88 23.46
C SER A 123 -0.10 2.87 23.01
N GLU A 124 0.41 1.72 22.62
CA GLU A 124 1.77 1.56 22.12
C GLU A 124 1.85 1.91 20.64
N HIS A 125 2.86 2.68 20.28
CA HIS A 125 3.13 3.11 18.91
C HIS A 125 4.49 2.61 18.45
N PHE A 126 4.61 2.40 17.14
CA PHE A 126 5.91 2.22 16.53
C PHE A 126 6.75 3.50 16.69
N ASN A 127 8.06 3.33 16.66
CA ASN A 127 9.03 4.42 16.57
C ASN A 127 10.13 3.98 15.62
N LYS A 128 9.81 3.99 14.32
CA LYS A 128 10.71 3.49 13.28
C LYS A 128 11.22 4.66 12.44
N PRO A 129 12.44 5.15 12.71
CA PRO A 129 13.05 6.21 11.92
C PRO A 129 13.35 5.74 10.49
N ASP A 130 13.55 6.69 9.59
CA ASP A 130 13.92 6.46 8.19
C ASP A 130 12.95 5.53 7.43
N PHE A 131 11.66 5.65 7.73
CA PHE A 131 10.58 4.95 7.05
C PHE A 131 9.96 5.80 5.95
N ARG A 132 9.29 5.13 5.03
CA ARG A 132 8.46 5.73 3.99
C ARG A 132 7.14 4.99 3.87
N LEU A 133 6.09 5.74 3.62
CA LEU A 133 4.74 5.26 3.41
C LEU A 133 4.29 5.73 2.02
N LEU A 134 3.92 4.77 1.17
CA LEU A 134 3.19 4.99 -0.07
C LEU A 134 1.80 4.40 0.11
N ALA A 135 0.75 5.20 -0.06
CA ALA A 135 -0.60 4.67 0.04
C ALA A 135 -1.53 5.26 -1.00
N ALA A 136 -2.59 4.54 -1.30
CA ALA A 136 -3.60 4.95 -2.25
C ALA A 136 -4.99 4.47 -1.81
N VAL A 137 -5.99 5.32 -2.03
CA VAL A 137 -7.41 4.94 -2.00
C VAL A 137 -7.86 4.78 -3.44
N VAL A 138 -8.48 3.64 -3.74
CA VAL A 138 -8.97 3.27 -5.07
C VAL A 138 -10.49 3.22 -5.00
N ASP A 139 -11.16 4.19 -5.59
CA ASP A 139 -12.61 4.23 -5.61
C ASP A 139 -13.17 3.20 -6.59
N THR A 140 -14.07 2.35 -6.11
CA THR A 140 -14.77 1.36 -6.94
C THR A 140 -16.29 1.47 -6.76
N PRO A 141 -17.09 0.93 -7.71
CA PRO A 141 -18.56 0.94 -7.59
C PRO A 141 -19.10 0.23 -6.34
N ARG A 142 -18.33 -0.63 -5.71
CA ARG A 142 -18.70 -1.37 -4.49
C ARG A 142 -17.99 -0.89 -3.23
N GLY A 143 -17.44 0.31 -3.26
CA GLY A 143 -16.70 0.91 -2.15
C GLY A 143 -15.19 0.94 -2.38
N PRO A 144 -14.47 1.72 -1.56
CA PRO A 144 -13.04 1.94 -1.75
C PRO A 144 -12.19 0.76 -1.31
N TYR A 145 -11.10 0.54 -2.06
CA TYR A 145 -9.97 -0.27 -1.62
C TYR A 145 -8.83 0.63 -1.18
N TYR A 146 -8.03 0.14 -0.25
CA TYR A 146 -6.93 0.88 0.33
C TYR A 146 -5.64 0.09 0.14
N VAL A 147 -4.69 0.67 -0.57
CA VAL A 147 -3.38 0.08 -0.81
C VAL A 147 -2.37 0.82 0.05
N LYS A 148 -1.61 0.14 0.89
CA LYS A 148 -0.61 0.76 1.75
C LYS A 148 0.68 -0.04 1.73
N MET A 149 1.78 0.60 1.30
CA MET A 149 3.14 0.10 1.42
C MET A 149 3.86 0.89 2.51
N THR A 150 4.51 0.18 3.43
CA THR A 150 5.25 0.80 4.54
C THR A 150 6.55 0.02 4.77
N GLY A 151 7.64 0.72 5.00
CA GLY A 151 8.92 0.09 5.30
C GLY A 151 10.08 1.08 5.35
N PRO A 152 11.31 0.59 5.49
CA PRO A 152 12.51 1.41 5.44
C PRO A 152 12.55 2.24 4.16
N SER A 153 12.94 3.49 4.28
CA SER A 153 12.83 4.50 3.21
C SER A 153 13.55 4.08 1.93
N ARG A 154 14.73 3.45 2.05
CA ARG A 154 15.51 2.96 0.91
C ARG A 154 14.82 1.79 0.21
N THR A 155 14.30 0.83 0.97
CA THR A 155 13.55 -0.31 0.43
C THR A 155 12.31 0.16 -0.32
N VAL A 156 11.51 1.05 0.27
CA VAL A 156 10.30 1.59 -0.36
C VAL A 156 10.65 2.44 -1.59
N ALA A 157 11.75 3.21 -1.54
CA ALA A 157 12.22 3.97 -2.70
C ALA A 157 12.61 3.06 -3.86
N ALA A 158 13.33 1.97 -3.60
CA ALA A 158 13.69 0.97 -4.61
C ALA A 158 12.46 0.24 -5.18
N ALA A 159 11.45 -0.02 -4.35
CA ALA A 159 10.21 -0.67 -4.75
C ALA A 159 9.22 0.25 -5.47
N ARG A 160 9.43 1.57 -5.48
CA ARG A 160 8.48 2.54 -6.05
C ARG A 160 8.09 2.26 -7.50
N PRO A 161 8.99 1.96 -8.44
CA PRO A 161 8.59 1.64 -9.82
C PRO A 161 7.65 0.43 -9.88
N ALA A 162 7.89 -0.59 -9.08
CA ALA A 162 7.05 -1.77 -8.97
C ALA A 162 5.67 -1.45 -8.34
N TYR A 163 5.64 -0.57 -7.33
CA TYR A 163 4.40 -0.06 -6.73
C TYR A 163 3.56 0.73 -7.75
N GLU A 164 4.18 1.59 -8.56
CA GLU A 164 3.48 2.34 -9.62
C GLU A 164 2.93 1.40 -10.70
N ALA A 165 3.70 0.37 -11.09
CA ALA A 165 3.23 -0.66 -12.02
C ALA A 165 2.07 -1.47 -11.44
N PHE A 166 2.12 -1.81 -10.15
CA PHE A 166 1.04 -2.46 -9.41
C PHE A 166 -0.24 -1.61 -9.45
N LEU A 167 -0.16 -0.32 -9.07
CA LEU A 167 -1.30 0.59 -9.16
C LEU A 167 -1.81 0.74 -10.60
N GLY A 168 -0.91 0.80 -11.60
CA GLY A 168 -1.26 0.88 -13.01
C GLY A 168 -2.00 -0.35 -13.55
N SER A 169 -1.86 -1.50 -12.90
CA SER A 169 -2.51 -2.76 -13.26
C SER A 169 -3.92 -2.92 -12.67
N LEU A 170 -4.34 -2.02 -11.76
CA LEU A 170 -5.65 -2.11 -11.11
C LEU A 170 -6.78 -2.06 -12.13
N THR A 171 -7.67 -3.04 -12.07
CA THR A 171 -8.93 -3.06 -12.83
C THR A 171 -10.06 -3.54 -11.93
N TYR A 172 -11.30 -3.15 -12.26
CA TYR A 172 -12.48 -3.56 -11.53
C TYR A 172 -13.38 -4.39 -12.44
N GLN A 173 -13.61 -5.63 -12.04
CA GLN A 173 -14.54 -6.52 -12.72
C GLN A 173 -15.91 -6.43 -12.05
N LYS A 174 -16.96 -6.24 -12.88
CA LYS A 174 -18.37 -6.19 -12.44
C LYS A 174 -18.91 -7.58 -12.19
#